data_e17bca585ea95c1f81beac1f204aef80
#
_entry.id   e17bca585ea95c1f81beac1f204aef80
#
_cell.length_a   1.000
_cell.length_b   1.000
_cell.length_c   1.000
_cell.angle_alpha   90.00
_cell.angle_beta   90.00
_cell.angle_gamma   90.00
#
_symmetry.space_group_name_H-M   'P 1'
#
loop_
_entity.id
_entity.type
_entity.pdbx_description
1 polymer ?
#
loop_
_entity_poly.entity_id
_entity_poly.type
_entity_poly.pdbx_seq_one_letter_code
_entity_poly.pdbx_strand_id
1 'polypeptide(L)'
;MSIYKRGSIYWYKFMWNRELVRESTKQGNDRLARQMEAAHRTRLAEEQQEKDATRERLACLDLLRCKECEKFFNADKAIRRESDVFCSEGCAADWQRRRTMPTLKAFLEGRFIPDAETRHKRKPLTLRYYKQGSDMLLKSKLATLRLDELTDEHAQQFSAEYGKLSPSGINRGLRTLRRALNLAFNWNQLDRPVKVALAQGENQRDRVLTDEELTAYLAACPQPWRDCATIIADEGLRPGEVFVLQWQHVLLNGSGGLIQVASGKSKAARRVLPMTPRVYDLLAARFEASDRPTSGWIFPHPSRAGHFDGDAAKSRHARALKDSGVEKFEPYVLRHTALTKLASKGADAYTLARIAGHSSIVITMRYIHPQADAIERVFSNAYGKARQPARE
;
A
#
# COMPACT_ATOMS: atom_id res chain seq x y z
N MET A 1 63.59 -14.37 21.93
CA MET A 1 63.03 -15.66 22.39
C MET A 1 61.61 -15.76 21.91
N SER A 2 61.28 -16.87 21.28
CA SER A 2 59.92 -17.12 20.74
C SER A 2 58.90 -17.55 21.81
N ILE A 3 59.41 -18.15 22.91
CA ILE A 3 58.62 -18.66 24.04
C ILE A 3 58.87 -17.85 25.29
N TYR A 4 57.84 -17.55 26.05
CA TYR A 4 57.90 -16.81 27.32
C TYR A 4 56.78 -17.27 28.25
N LYS A 5 57.01 -17.13 29.55
CA LYS A 5 56.06 -17.52 30.60
C LYS A 5 55.22 -16.34 31.04
N ARG A 6 53.90 -16.58 31.14
CA ARG A 6 52.96 -15.60 31.68
C ARG A 6 52.07 -16.29 32.74
N GLY A 7 52.37 -15.98 33.99
CA GLY A 7 51.81 -16.74 35.12
C GLY A 7 52.34 -18.18 35.13
N SER A 8 51.47 -19.17 35.24
CA SER A 8 51.84 -20.61 35.25
C SER A 8 51.89 -21.22 33.83
N ILE A 9 51.56 -20.47 32.76
CA ILE A 9 51.38 -20.98 31.42
C ILE A 9 52.44 -20.38 30.49
N TYR A 10 52.96 -21.19 29.56
CA TYR A 10 53.83 -20.75 28.50
C TYR A 10 53.02 -20.24 27.28
N TRP A 11 53.60 -19.23 26.65
CA TRP A 11 53.09 -18.63 25.41
C TRP A 11 54.21 -18.60 24.39
N TYR A 12 53.85 -18.68 23.08
CA TYR A 12 54.81 -18.42 22.02
C TYR A 12 54.37 -17.26 21.15
N LYS A 13 55.36 -16.61 20.51
CA LYS A 13 55.17 -15.57 19.50
C LYS A 13 56.25 -15.68 18.44
N PHE A 14 55.85 -15.56 17.18
CA PHE A 14 56.78 -15.49 16.06
C PHE A 14 56.16 -14.69 14.90
N MET A 15 57.01 -14.24 13.98
CA MET A 15 56.54 -13.58 12.76
C MET A 15 56.28 -14.63 11.69
N TRP A 16 55.11 -14.53 11.04
CA TRP A 16 54.78 -15.34 9.89
C TRP A 16 54.19 -14.43 8.82
N ASN A 17 54.72 -14.41 7.61
CA ASN A 17 54.29 -13.55 6.48
C ASN A 17 54.08 -12.06 6.86
N ARG A 18 54.98 -11.51 7.71
CA ARG A 18 54.94 -10.14 8.29
C ARG A 18 53.85 -9.91 9.34
N GLU A 19 53.12 -10.92 9.71
CA GLU A 19 52.16 -10.85 10.82
C GLU A 19 52.67 -11.51 12.09
N LEU A 20 52.33 -10.95 13.24
CA LEU A 20 52.73 -11.49 14.54
C LEU A 20 51.73 -12.58 14.96
N VAL A 21 52.15 -13.84 14.91
CA VAL A 21 51.43 -14.97 15.49
C VAL A 21 51.77 -15.05 16.98
N ARG A 22 50.72 -15.06 17.81
CA ARG A 22 50.86 -15.17 19.29
C ARG A 22 49.77 -16.08 19.82
N GLU A 23 50.15 -17.14 20.54
CA GLU A 23 49.21 -18.11 21.06
C GLU A 23 49.64 -18.67 22.44
N SER A 24 48.63 -19.06 23.23
CA SER A 24 48.83 -19.72 24.52
C SER A 24 48.93 -21.22 24.32
N THR A 25 49.95 -21.84 24.91
CA THR A 25 50.08 -23.31 24.91
C THR A 25 49.13 -23.99 25.89
N LYS A 26 48.56 -23.22 26.85
CA LYS A 26 47.80 -23.76 28.00
C LYS A 26 48.56 -24.80 28.82
N GLN A 27 49.88 -24.80 28.69
CA GLN A 27 50.78 -25.77 29.33
C GLN A 27 51.80 -25.07 30.24
N GLY A 28 52.11 -25.69 31.36
CA GLY A 28 53.14 -25.22 32.33
C GLY A 28 54.54 -25.79 32.06
N ASN A 29 54.74 -26.55 30.98
CA ASN A 29 56.00 -27.25 30.67
C ASN A 29 56.64 -26.60 29.41
N ASP A 30 57.91 -26.15 29.56
CA ASP A 30 58.67 -25.48 28.51
C ASP A 30 58.91 -26.39 27.28
N ARG A 31 59.25 -27.67 27.52
CA ARG A 31 59.52 -28.65 26.45
C ARG A 31 58.29 -28.87 25.58
N LEU A 32 57.11 -28.97 26.20
CA LEU A 32 55.86 -29.15 25.47
C LEU A 32 55.46 -27.88 24.72
N ALA A 33 55.74 -26.71 25.30
CA ALA A 33 55.50 -25.42 24.66
C ALA A 33 56.32 -25.26 23.36
N ARG A 34 57.57 -25.70 23.38
CA ARG A 34 58.43 -25.71 22.18
C ARG A 34 57.92 -26.65 21.10
N GLN A 35 57.42 -27.83 21.50
CA GLN A 35 56.83 -28.77 20.56
C GLN A 35 55.57 -28.19 19.90
N MET A 36 54.73 -27.51 20.69
CA MET A 36 53.51 -26.86 20.13
C MET A 36 53.84 -25.70 19.19
N GLU A 37 54.85 -24.86 19.51
CA GLU A 37 55.29 -23.81 18.61
C GLU A 37 55.83 -24.39 17.30
N ALA A 38 56.67 -25.43 17.36
CA ALA A 38 57.22 -26.09 16.19
C ALA A 38 56.11 -26.70 15.32
N ALA A 39 55.17 -27.43 15.93
CA ALA A 39 54.03 -28.00 15.20
C ALA A 39 53.15 -26.93 14.56
N HIS A 40 52.95 -25.78 15.22
CA HIS A 40 52.19 -24.66 14.62
C HIS A 40 52.93 -24.05 13.43
N ARG A 41 54.23 -23.86 13.52
CA ARG A 41 55.05 -23.38 12.39
C ARG A 41 55.00 -24.34 11.19
N THR A 42 55.11 -25.65 11.44
CA THR A 42 55.01 -26.67 10.39
C THR A 42 53.67 -26.64 9.72
N ARG A 43 52.58 -26.58 10.49
CA ARG A 43 51.22 -26.49 9.95
C ARG A 43 51.03 -25.25 9.06
N LEU A 44 51.50 -24.07 9.50
CA LEU A 44 51.42 -22.84 8.72
C LEU A 44 52.26 -22.94 7.41
N ALA A 45 53.42 -23.62 7.48
CA ALA A 45 54.24 -23.85 6.30
C ALA A 45 53.58 -24.80 5.29
N GLU A 46 52.95 -25.88 5.78
CA GLU A 46 52.17 -26.81 4.93
C GLU A 46 50.96 -26.11 4.29
N GLU A 47 50.19 -25.34 5.07
CA GLU A 47 49.09 -24.54 4.57
C GLU A 47 49.53 -23.52 3.50
N GLN A 48 50.70 -22.91 3.66
CA GLN A 48 51.26 -21.98 2.68
C GLN A 48 51.72 -22.71 1.40
N GLN A 49 52.41 -23.85 1.55
CA GLN A 49 52.81 -24.66 0.41
C GLN A 49 51.60 -25.15 -0.41
N GLU A 50 50.52 -25.55 0.26
CA GLU A 50 49.28 -25.96 -0.40
C GLU A 50 48.63 -24.80 -1.18
N LYS A 51 48.60 -23.59 -0.58
CA LYS A 51 48.12 -22.36 -1.24
C LYS A 51 49.00 -22.00 -2.45
N ASP A 52 50.31 -22.08 -2.31
CA ASP A 52 51.27 -21.77 -3.39
C ASP A 52 51.20 -22.81 -4.52
N ALA A 53 51.11 -24.10 -4.20
CA ALA A 53 50.89 -25.17 -5.20
C ALA A 53 49.53 -25.02 -5.92
N THR A 54 48.50 -24.60 -5.18
CA THR A 54 47.18 -24.32 -5.81
C THR A 54 47.27 -23.11 -6.73
N ARG A 55 47.98 -22.06 -6.32
CA ARG A 55 48.22 -20.86 -7.15
C ARG A 55 49.00 -21.17 -8.40
N GLU A 56 50.05 -22.00 -8.30
CA GLU A 56 50.82 -22.46 -9.47
C GLU A 56 49.98 -23.32 -10.40
N ARG A 57 49.18 -24.26 -9.89
CA ARG A 57 48.22 -25.04 -10.69
C ARG A 57 47.22 -24.17 -11.42
N LEU A 58 46.70 -23.15 -10.78
CA LEU A 58 45.76 -22.19 -11.37
C LEU A 58 46.46 -21.31 -12.44
N ALA A 59 47.71 -20.93 -12.21
CA ALA A 59 48.51 -20.15 -13.17
C ALA A 59 48.83 -20.94 -14.46
N CYS A 60 49.09 -22.26 -14.34
CA CYS A 60 49.32 -23.14 -15.50
C CYS A 60 48.06 -23.44 -16.33
N LEU A 61 46.84 -23.19 -15.80
CA LEU A 61 45.60 -23.51 -16.49
C LEU A 61 45.04 -22.36 -17.32
N ASP A 62 45.71 -21.22 -17.39
CA ASP A 62 45.22 -20.01 -18.09
C ASP A 62 43.77 -19.64 -17.69
N LEU A 63 43.45 -19.79 -16.39
CA LEU A 63 42.12 -19.56 -15.86
C LEU A 63 41.94 -18.11 -15.46
N LEU A 64 40.84 -17.52 -15.93
CA LEU A 64 40.39 -16.20 -15.54
C LEU A 64 39.19 -16.30 -14.59
N ARG A 65 39.03 -15.30 -13.71
CA ARG A 65 37.89 -15.21 -12.82
C ARG A 65 36.82 -14.29 -13.42
N CYS A 66 35.62 -14.80 -13.61
CA CYS A 66 34.51 -14.02 -14.12
C CYS A 66 34.12 -12.91 -13.16
N LYS A 67 34.00 -11.68 -13.66
CA LYS A 67 33.64 -10.51 -12.86
C LYS A 67 32.23 -10.58 -12.28
N GLU A 68 31.31 -11.28 -12.95
CA GLU A 68 29.89 -11.37 -12.56
C GLU A 68 29.62 -12.55 -11.60
N CYS A 69 29.95 -13.79 -12.05
CA CYS A 69 29.61 -14.99 -11.28
C CYS A 69 30.76 -15.51 -10.41
N GLU A 70 31.92 -14.84 -10.44
CA GLU A 70 33.14 -15.16 -9.68
C GLU A 70 33.77 -16.54 -9.96
N LYS A 71 33.22 -17.32 -10.88
CA LYS A 71 33.76 -18.64 -11.26
C LYS A 71 35.00 -18.49 -12.10
N PHE A 72 35.93 -19.43 -11.93
CA PHE A 72 37.07 -19.57 -12.80
C PHE A 72 36.65 -20.26 -14.11
N PHE A 73 37.22 -19.81 -15.22
CA PHE A 73 36.94 -20.33 -16.56
C PHE A 73 38.16 -20.18 -17.48
N ASN A 74 38.20 -20.92 -18.59
CA ASN A 74 39.33 -20.94 -19.51
C ASN A 74 39.44 -19.60 -20.28
N ALA A 75 40.64 -19.08 -20.39
CA ALA A 75 40.91 -17.76 -20.99
C ALA A 75 40.50 -17.67 -22.48
N ASP A 76 40.51 -18.79 -23.20
CA ASP A 76 40.06 -18.88 -24.58
C ASP A 76 38.57 -18.60 -24.80
N LYS A 77 37.77 -18.79 -23.73
CA LYS A 77 36.31 -18.48 -23.69
C LYS A 77 36.00 -17.10 -23.12
N ALA A 78 37.02 -16.29 -22.90
CA ALA A 78 36.86 -15.00 -22.22
C ALA A 78 36.17 -13.96 -23.10
N ILE A 79 35.06 -13.45 -22.58
CA ILE A 79 34.39 -12.28 -23.12
C ILE A 79 34.93 -11.05 -22.38
N ARG A 80 35.57 -10.16 -23.13
CA ARG A 80 36.17 -8.94 -22.59
C ARG A 80 35.27 -7.74 -22.87
N ARG A 81 34.98 -6.95 -21.84
CA ARG A 81 34.27 -5.67 -21.93
C ARG A 81 35.04 -4.65 -21.10
N GLU A 82 35.50 -3.57 -21.73
CA GLU A 82 36.39 -2.59 -21.08
C GLU A 82 37.59 -3.28 -20.41
N SER A 83 37.72 -3.14 -19.09
CA SER A 83 38.77 -3.78 -18.27
C SER A 83 38.33 -5.10 -17.63
N ASP A 84 37.07 -5.51 -17.78
CA ASP A 84 36.48 -6.66 -17.07
C ASP A 84 36.35 -7.89 -17.99
N VAL A 85 36.37 -9.08 -17.36
CA VAL A 85 36.37 -10.37 -18.02
C VAL A 85 35.22 -11.24 -17.56
N PHE A 86 34.52 -11.89 -18.50
CA PHE A 86 33.32 -12.67 -18.22
C PHE A 86 33.41 -14.06 -18.87
N CYS A 87 32.80 -15.07 -18.22
CA CYS A 87 32.79 -16.45 -18.71
C CYS A 87 31.73 -16.70 -19.81
N SER A 88 30.80 -15.79 -20.02
CA SER A 88 29.74 -15.87 -21.01
C SER A 88 29.17 -14.50 -21.35
N GLU A 89 28.48 -14.36 -22.49
CA GLU A 89 27.74 -13.16 -22.87
C GLU A 89 26.62 -12.87 -21.86
N GLY A 90 26.00 -13.91 -21.25
CA GLY A 90 25.04 -13.77 -20.21
C GLY A 90 25.59 -13.04 -18.97
N CYS A 91 26.79 -13.48 -18.50
CA CYS A 91 27.46 -12.82 -17.39
C CYS A 91 27.85 -11.36 -17.70
N ALA A 92 28.33 -11.11 -18.92
CA ALA A 92 28.65 -9.74 -19.34
C ALA A 92 27.41 -8.84 -19.41
N ALA A 93 26.30 -9.35 -19.94
CA ALA A 93 25.02 -8.64 -19.98
C ALA A 93 24.45 -8.39 -18.59
N ASP A 94 24.50 -9.37 -17.68
CA ASP A 94 24.01 -9.26 -16.30
C ASP A 94 24.82 -8.23 -15.52
N TRP A 95 26.15 -8.25 -15.66
CA TRP A 95 27.02 -7.26 -15.03
C TRP A 95 26.73 -5.85 -15.55
N GLN A 96 26.58 -5.67 -16.87
CA GLN A 96 26.25 -4.39 -17.48
C GLN A 96 24.88 -3.89 -16.98
N ARG A 97 23.88 -4.77 -16.93
CA ARG A 97 22.55 -4.47 -16.43
C ARG A 97 22.57 -4.02 -14.97
N ARG A 98 23.31 -4.73 -14.08
CA ARG A 98 23.46 -4.34 -12.68
C ARG A 98 24.16 -3.00 -12.52
N ARG A 99 25.18 -2.73 -13.33
CA ARG A 99 25.91 -1.45 -13.30
C ARG A 99 25.05 -0.27 -13.73
N THR A 100 24.13 -0.48 -14.67
CA THR A 100 23.21 0.54 -15.19
C THR A 100 21.87 0.59 -14.45
N MET A 101 21.66 -0.31 -13.48
CA MET A 101 20.43 -0.38 -12.72
C MET A 101 20.19 0.94 -11.95
N PRO A 102 19.05 1.62 -12.18
CA PRO A 102 18.78 2.87 -11.51
C PRO A 102 18.49 2.65 -10.02
N THR A 103 18.80 3.65 -9.21
CA THR A 103 18.30 3.72 -7.84
C THR A 103 16.80 3.95 -7.83
N LEU A 104 16.13 3.64 -6.70
CA LEU A 104 14.70 3.92 -6.53
C LEU A 104 14.40 5.41 -6.79
N LYS A 105 15.26 6.31 -6.29
CA LYS A 105 15.14 7.76 -6.55
C LYS A 105 15.16 8.05 -8.04
N ALA A 106 16.19 7.61 -8.75
CA ALA A 106 16.33 7.87 -10.18
C ALA A 106 15.14 7.31 -10.99
N PHE A 107 14.63 6.15 -10.60
CA PHE A 107 13.46 5.54 -11.23
C PHE A 107 12.16 6.30 -10.93
N LEU A 108 11.93 6.71 -9.67
CA LEU A 108 10.74 7.45 -9.30
C LEU A 108 10.67 8.80 -10.02
N GLU A 109 11.76 9.56 -9.99
CA GLU A 109 11.82 10.91 -10.60
C GLU A 109 11.83 10.84 -12.13
N GLY A 110 12.65 9.96 -12.70
CA GLY A 110 12.86 9.91 -14.14
C GLY A 110 11.82 9.12 -14.93
N ARG A 111 11.11 8.19 -14.30
CA ARG A 111 10.21 7.28 -15.02
C ARG A 111 8.83 7.16 -14.41
N PHE A 112 8.73 6.83 -13.10
CA PHE A 112 7.45 6.52 -12.46
C PHE A 112 6.52 7.74 -12.37
N ILE A 113 7.03 8.88 -11.90
CA ILE A 113 6.22 10.12 -11.77
C ILE A 113 5.79 10.62 -13.14
N PRO A 114 6.64 10.73 -14.18
CA PRO A 114 6.21 11.11 -15.52
C PRO A 114 5.15 10.16 -16.14
N ASP A 115 5.30 8.84 -15.95
CA ASP A 115 4.28 7.86 -16.38
C ASP A 115 2.95 8.08 -15.64
N ALA A 116 3.01 8.29 -14.32
CA ALA A 116 1.83 8.56 -13.51
C ALA A 116 1.13 9.87 -13.93
N GLU A 117 1.87 10.92 -14.27
CA GLU A 117 1.32 12.18 -14.78
C GLU A 117 0.59 11.99 -16.11
N THR A 118 1.19 11.24 -17.02
CA THR A 118 0.59 10.93 -18.31
C THR A 118 -0.67 10.08 -18.16
N ARG A 119 -0.59 8.95 -17.45
CA ARG A 119 -1.70 8.00 -17.27
C ARG A 119 -2.86 8.56 -16.45
N HIS A 120 -2.56 9.42 -15.49
CA HIS A 120 -3.55 9.94 -14.55
C HIS A 120 -3.87 11.41 -14.74
N LYS A 121 -3.58 11.97 -15.93
CA LYS A 121 -3.90 13.38 -16.28
C LYS A 121 -5.34 13.77 -15.94
N ARG A 122 -6.30 12.86 -16.19
CA ARG A 122 -7.73 13.05 -15.88
C ARG A 122 -8.15 12.56 -14.49
N LYS A 123 -7.20 12.17 -13.62
CA LYS A 123 -7.47 11.62 -12.28
C LYS A 123 -6.57 12.29 -11.23
N PRO A 124 -6.79 13.57 -10.94
CA PRO A 124 -5.88 14.39 -10.12
C PRO A 124 -5.67 13.81 -8.71
N LEU A 125 -6.69 13.20 -8.10
CA LEU A 125 -6.56 12.57 -6.79
C LEU A 125 -5.65 11.33 -6.82
N THR A 126 -5.69 10.53 -7.89
CA THR A 126 -4.80 9.38 -8.07
C THR A 126 -3.36 9.84 -8.27
N LEU A 127 -3.15 10.88 -9.09
CA LEU A 127 -1.84 11.46 -9.28
C LEU A 127 -1.28 12.03 -7.97
N ARG A 128 -2.07 12.78 -7.23
CA ARG A 128 -1.70 13.31 -5.90
C ARG A 128 -1.32 12.19 -4.93
N TYR A 129 -2.07 11.08 -4.94
CA TYR A 129 -1.76 9.90 -4.12
C TYR A 129 -0.37 9.34 -4.43
N TYR A 130 -0.05 9.13 -5.71
CA TYR A 130 1.27 8.62 -6.13
C TYR A 130 2.40 9.63 -5.84
N LYS A 131 2.18 10.93 -6.07
CA LYS A 131 3.17 11.96 -5.71
C LYS A 131 3.48 11.94 -4.21
N GLN A 132 2.47 11.94 -3.36
CA GLN A 132 2.66 11.84 -1.90
C GLN A 132 3.36 10.56 -1.47
N GLY A 133 3.01 9.40 -2.07
CA GLY A 133 3.71 8.15 -1.81
C GLY A 133 5.16 8.17 -2.28
N SER A 134 5.43 8.77 -3.46
CA SER A 134 6.79 8.96 -3.96
C SER A 134 7.62 9.89 -3.07
N ASP A 135 7.04 10.98 -2.58
CA ASP A 135 7.71 11.91 -1.65
C ASP A 135 8.15 11.20 -0.35
N MET A 136 7.33 10.27 0.16
CA MET A 136 7.70 9.44 1.30
C MET A 136 8.89 8.53 0.98
N LEU A 137 8.87 7.86 -0.17
CA LEU A 137 9.94 6.97 -0.61
C LEU A 137 11.25 7.72 -0.86
N LEU A 138 11.18 8.90 -1.48
CA LEU A 138 12.33 9.77 -1.74
C LEU A 138 13.02 10.27 -0.47
N LYS A 139 12.26 10.44 0.62
CA LYS A 139 12.78 10.84 1.94
C LYS A 139 13.26 9.67 2.78
N SER A 140 12.98 8.44 2.40
CA SER A 140 13.37 7.23 3.11
C SER A 140 14.76 6.74 2.72
N LYS A 141 15.30 5.83 3.52
CA LYS A 141 16.55 5.15 3.21
C LYS A 141 16.50 4.32 1.92
N LEU A 142 15.31 3.98 1.44
CA LEU A 142 15.12 3.21 0.21
C LEU A 142 15.52 3.99 -1.04
N ALA A 143 15.53 5.33 -0.99
CA ALA A 143 15.78 6.19 -2.14
C ALA A 143 17.13 5.91 -2.85
N THR A 144 18.15 5.53 -2.07
CA THR A 144 19.52 5.29 -2.56
C THR A 144 19.76 3.85 -3.03
N LEU A 145 18.88 2.93 -2.67
CA LEU A 145 19.00 1.53 -3.09
C LEU A 145 18.67 1.38 -4.58
N ARG A 146 19.40 0.49 -5.27
CA ARG A 146 19.07 0.11 -6.63
C ARG A 146 17.79 -0.73 -6.65
N LEU A 147 17.08 -0.75 -7.78
CA LEU A 147 15.81 -1.47 -7.90
C LEU A 147 15.97 -2.99 -7.66
N ASP A 148 17.10 -3.58 -8.06
CA ASP A 148 17.40 -5.00 -7.91
C ASP A 148 17.80 -5.41 -6.48
N GLU A 149 18.16 -4.45 -5.64
CA GLU A 149 18.47 -4.63 -4.22
C GLU A 149 17.20 -4.63 -3.34
N LEU A 150 16.10 -4.07 -3.85
CA LEU A 150 14.88 -3.92 -3.07
C LEU A 150 14.21 -5.27 -2.79
N THR A 151 13.93 -5.53 -1.51
CA THR A 151 13.29 -6.74 -1.02
C THR A 151 12.10 -6.41 -0.10
N ASP A 152 11.34 -7.43 0.31
CA ASP A 152 10.28 -7.26 1.31
C ASP A 152 10.83 -6.82 2.68
N GLU A 153 12.04 -7.20 3.03
CA GLU A 153 12.72 -6.71 4.25
C GLU A 153 12.88 -5.19 4.25
N HIS A 154 13.28 -4.62 3.12
CA HIS A 154 13.36 -3.17 2.94
C HIS A 154 11.98 -2.49 3.09
N ALA A 155 10.89 -3.13 2.64
CA ALA A 155 9.53 -2.64 2.87
C ALA A 155 9.16 -2.65 4.37
N GLN A 156 9.62 -3.64 5.14
CA GLN A 156 9.45 -3.67 6.60
C GLN A 156 10.27 -2.57 7.29
N GLN A 157 11.50 -2.34 6.85
CA GLN A 157 12.35 -1.24 7.36
C GLN A 157 11.69 0.13 7.10
N PHE A 158 11.12 0.33 5.91
CA PHE A 158 10.33 1.52 5.60
C PHE A 158 9.14 1.67 6.56
N SER A 159 8.44 0.58 6.85
CA SER A 159 7.31 0.59 7.79
C SER A 159 7.75 0.99 9.20
N ALA A 160 8.92 0.54 9.65
CA ALA A 160 9.50 0.91 10.94
C ALA A 160 9.93 2.39 10.97
N GLU A 161 10.53 2.90 9.90
CA GLU A 161 10.92 4.31 9.75
C GLU A 161 9.72 5.25 9.89
N TYR A 162 8.58 4.86 9.34
CA TYR A 162 7.33 5.62 9.39
C TYR A 162 6.35 5.15 10.47
N GLY A 163 6.81 4.44 11.50
CA GLY A 163 6.00 3.83 12.55
C GLY A 163 5.11 4.79 13.36
N LYS A 164 5.37 6.10 13.29
CA LYS A 164 4.51 7.14 13.89
C LYS A 164 3.21 7.41 13.10
N LEU A 165 3.15 6.96 11.85
CA LEU A 165 1.95 7.09 11.03
C LEU A 165 1.00 5.93 11.27
N SER A 166 -0.29 6.15 10.94
CA SER A 166 -1.26 5.06 10.88
C SER A 166 -0.86 4.03 9.79
N PRO A 167 -1.26 2.76 9.91
CA PRO A 167 -1.02 1.74 8.89
C PRO A 167 -1.45 2.19 7.48
N SER A 168 -2.56 2.90 7.36
CA SER A 168 -3.02 3.47 6.09
C SER A 168 -2.06 4.54 5.53
N GLY A 169 -1.44 5.34 6.41
CA GLY A 169 -0.42 6.32 6.04
C GLY A 169 0.85 5.64 5.51
N ILE A 170 1.35 4.63 6.23
CA ILE A 170 2.51 3.82 5.81
C ILE A 170 2.21 3.13 4.47
N ASN A 171 1.04 2.52 4.36
CA ASN A 171 0.63 1.77 3.17
C ASN A 171 0.48 2.64 1.92
N ARG A 172 0.37 3.95 2.04
CA ARG A 172 0.46 4.86 0.88
C ARG A 172 1.83 4.75 0.21
N GLY A 173 2.91 4.81 0.99
CA GLY A 173 4.28 4.63 0.49
C GLY A 173 4.49 3.23 -0.07
N LEU A 174 4.11 2.19 0.68
CA LEU A 174 4.26 0.79 0.27
C LEU A 174 3.46 0.42 -0.99
N ARG A 175 2.23 0.90 -1.14
CA ARG A 175 1.45 0.71 -2.38
C ARG A 175 2.07 1.43 -3.56
N THR A 176 2.67 2.59 -3.33
CA THR A 176 3.40 3.33 -4.36
C THR A 176 4.67 2.58 -4.74
N LEU A 177 5.44 2.08 -3.78
CA LEU A 177 6.62 1.22 -4.02
C LEU A 177 6.25 -0.03 -4.82
N ARG A 178 5.22 -0.77 -4.37
CA ARG A 178 4.70 -1.95 -5.08
C ARG A 178 4.33 -1.62 -6.54
N ARG A 179 3.65 -0.49 -6.75
CA ARG A 179 3.27 -0.06 -8.10
C ARG A 179 4.48 0.30 -8.95
N ALA A 180 5.47 1.00 -8.37
CA ALA A 180 6.70 1.39 -9.07
C ALA A 180 7.53 0.16 -9.46
N LEU A 181 7.71 -0.81 -8.54
CA LEU A 181 8.45 -2.05 -8.82
C LEU A 181 7.75 -2.94 -9.85
N ASN A 182 6.42 -3.05 -9.78
CA ASN A 182 5.65 -3.76 -10.81
C ASN A 182 5.78 -3.08 -12.18
N LEU A 183 5.86 -1.77 -12.22
CA LEU A 183 6.07 -1.03 -13.46
C LEU A 183 7.48 -1.26 -14.03
N ALA A 184 8.50 -1.24 -13.15
CA ALA A 184 9.87 -1.56 -13.52
C ALA A 184 9.99 -2.99 -14.07
N PHE A 185 9.34 -3.97 -13.45
CA PHE A 185 9.27 -5.34 -13.95
C PHE A 185 8.58 -5.42 -15.33
N ASN A 186 7.43 -4.79 -15.50
CA ASN A 186 6.70 -4.76 -16.78
C ASN A 186 7.50 -4.07 -17.91
N TRP A 187 8.45 -3.21 -17.57
CA TRP A 187 9.35 -2.56 -18.51
C TRP A 187 10.69 -3.31 -18.69
N ASN A 188 10.76 -4.56 -18.24
CA ASN A 188 11.93 -5.42 -18.30
C ASN A 188 13.20 -4.82 -17.65
N GLN A 189 13.00 -3.98 -16.61
CA GLN A 189 14.11 -3.45 -15.82
C GLN A 189 14.43 -4.34 -14.61
N LEU A 190 13.52 -5.20 -14.20
CA LEU A 190 13.72 -6.22 -13.18
C LEU A 190 13.46 -7.61 -13.76
N ASP A 191 14.26 -8.58 -13.38
CA ASP A 191 14.15 -9.97 -13.84
C ASP A 191 13.01 -10.72 -13.13
N ARG A 192 12.64 -10.27 -11.96
CA ARG A 192 11.59 -10.89 -11.12
C ARG A 192 10.72 -9.83 -10.44
N PRO A 193 9.44 -10.13 -10.22
CA PRO A 193 8.58 -9.23 -9.45
C PRO A 193 9.05 -9.20 -7.98
N VAL A 194 9.11 -8.00 -7.41
CA VAL A 194 9.43 -7.81 -5.98
C VAL A 194 8.13 -7.79 -5.17
N LYS A 195 8.04 -8.71 -4.22
CA LYS A 195 6.92 -8.72 -3.28
C LYS A 195 7.11 -7.60 -2.26
N VAL A 196 6.07 -6.80 -2.04
CA VAL A 196 6.03 -5.74 -1.03
C VAL A 196 4.86 -6.00 -0.11
N ALA A 197 5.10 -6.43 1.13
CA ALA A 197 4.07 -6.61 2.13
C ALA A 197 3.52 -5.25 2.59
N LEU A 198 2.24 -5.18 2.91
CA LEU A 198 1.62 -3.99 3.49
C LEU A 198 1.59 -4.09 5.01
N ALA A 199 1.69 -2.94 5.68
CA ALA A 199 1.51 -2.86 7.13
C ALA A 199 0.09 -3.33 7.51
N GLN A 200 0.02 -4.17 8.54
CA GLN A 200 -1.23 -4.71 9.07
C GLN A 200 -1.97 -3.66 9.93
N GLY A 201 -3.26 -3.89 10.18
CA GLY A 201 -4.04 -3.04 11.06
C GLY A 201 -4.61 -1.78 10.39
N GLU A 202 -4.81 -1.79 9.06
CA GLU A 202 -5.69 -0.78 8.46
C GLU A 202 -7.11 -0.98 8.98
N ASN A 203 -7.51 -0.12 9.92
CA ASN A 203 -8.86 -0.15 10.46
C ASN A 203 -9.88 0.21 9.37
N GLN A 204 -10.80 -0.68 9.11
CA GLN A 204 -12.04 -0.33 8.44
C GLN A 204 -12.88 0.50 9.42
N ARG A 205 -13.40 1.62 8.95
CA ARG A 205 -14.29 2.45 9.75
C ARG A 205 -15.69 1.90 9.63
N ASP A 206 -16.11 1.15 10.65
CA ASP A 206 -17.42 0.48 10.67
C ASP A 206 -18.44 1.27 11.51
N ARG A 207 -18.16 2.55 11.82
CA ARG A 207 -19.09 3.40 12.58
C ARG A 207 -20.37 3.61 11.80
N VAL A 208 -21.50 3.38 12.47
CA VAL A 208 -22.86 3.67 12.04
C VAL A 208 -23.45 4.69 13.02
N LEU A 209 -24.05 5.76 12.53
CA LEU A 209 -24.73 6.74 13.37
C LEU A 209 -26.08 6.20 13.81
N THR A 210 -26.45 6.47 15.07
CA THR A 210 -27.84 6.25 15.53
C THR A 210 -28.76 7.28 14.89
N ASP A 211 -30.07 7.06 14.97
CA ASP A 211 -31.06 8.01 14.42
C ASP A 211 -31.02 9.34 15.20
N GLU A 212 -30.71 9.32 16.50
CA GLU A 212 -30.55 10.50 17.36
C GLU A 212 -29.28 11.28 16.98
N GLU A 213 -28.13 10.59 16.80
CA GLU A 213 -26.88 11.22 16.37
C GLU A 213 -27.04 11.86 14.99
N LEU A 214 -27.67 11.14 14.05
CA LEU A 214 -27.92 11.65 12.71
C LEU A 214 -28.80 12.90 12.73
N THR A 215 -29.88 12.88 13.52
CA THR A 215 -30.80 14.01 13.66
C THR A 215 -30.10 15.23 14.25
N ALA A 216 -29.38 15.05 15.35
CA ALA A 216 -28.61 16.11 16.01
C ALA A 216 -27.56 16.71 15.06
N TYR A 217 -26.83 15.84 14.36
CA TYR A 217 -25.83 16.27 13.40
C TYR A 217 -26.42 17.07 12.23
N LEU A 218 -27.50 16.57 11.60
CA LEU A 218 -28.14 17.27 10.48
C LEU A 218 -28.72 18.61 10.91
N ALA A 219 -29.29 18.71 12.12
CA ALA A 219 -29.79 19.98 12.68
C ALA A 219 -28.68 21.03 12.83
N ALA A 220 -27.48 20.61 13.20
CA ALA A 220 -26.31 21.48 13.37
C ALA A 220 -25.59 21.81 12.05
N CYS A 221 -25.88 21.11 10.96
CA CYS A 221 -25.22 21.34 9.69
C CYS A 221 -25.59 22.71 9.06
N PRO A 222 -24.62 23.56 8.68
CA PRO A 222 -24.90 24.77 7.91
C PRO A 222 -25.20 24.44 6.44
N GLN A 223 -25.99 25.31 5.78
CA GLN A 223 -26.25 25.21 4.35
C GLN A 223 -24.98 25.53 3.50
N PRO A 224 -24.82 24.93 2.32
CA PRO A 224 -25.64 23.88 1.71
C PRO A 224 -25.24 22.46 2.18
N TRP A 225 -24.30 22.33 3.14
CA TRP A 225 -23.80 21.05 3.63
C TRP A 225 -24.94 20.20 4.25
N ARG A 226 -25.91 20.83 4.93
CA ARG A 226 -27.08 20.12 5.50
C ARG A 226 -27.80 19.32 4.41
N ASP A 227 -28.10 19.92 3.29
CA ASP A 227 -28.81 19.26 2.18
C ASP A 227 -27.97 18.15 1.56
N CYS A 228 -26.68 18.39 1.35
CA CYS A 228 -25.76 17.36 0.87
C CYS A 228 -25.69 16.17 1.85
N ALA A 229 -25.57 16.44 3.14
CA ALA A 229 -25.47 15.42 4.17
C ALA A 229 -26.79 14.61 4.29
N THR A 230 -27.94 15.25 4.15
CA THR A 230 -29.25 14.58 4.12
C THR A 230 -29.34 13.63 2.93
N ILE A 231 -28.99 14.07 1.74
CA ILE A 231 -29.00 13.22 0.53
C ILE A 231 -28.02 12.03 0.70
N ILE A 232 -26.82 12.25 1.26
CA ILE A 232 -25.87 11.16 1.50
C ILE A 232 -26.44 10.15 2.50
N ALA A 233 -27.06 10.63 3.58
CA ALA A 233 -27.58 9.80 4.67
C ALA A 233 -28.84 9.01 4.30
N ASP A 234 -29.65 9.51 3.36
CA ASP A 234 -30.90 8.86 2.95
C ASP A 234 -30.71 7.98 1.70
N GLU A 235 -30.05 8.50 0.68
CA GLU A 235 -29.90 7.81 -0.61
C GLU A 235 -28.65 6.92 -0.68
N GLY A 236 -27.75 7.02 0.30
CA GLY A 236 -26.49 6.28 0.29
C GLY A 236 -25.56 6.68 -0.84
N LEU A 237 -25.68 7.85 -1.42
CA LEU A 237 -24.79 8.38 -2.45
C LEU A 237 -23.38 8.65 -1.87
N ARG A 238 -22.36 8.58 -2.73
CA ARG A 238 -21.03 9.04 -2.30
C ARG A 238 -21.02 10.57 -2.15
N PRO A 239 -20.33 11.14 -1.17
CA PRO A 239 -20.25 12.60 -1.04
C PRO A 239 -19.90 13.30 -2.35
N GLY A 240 -18.89 12.79 -3.08
CA GLY A 240 -18.50 13.35 -4.37
C GLY A 240 -19.55 13.18 -5.49
N GLU A 241 -20.49 12.24 -5.39
CA GLU A 241 -21.60 12.10 -6.34
C GLU A 241 -22.66 13.18 -6.05
N VAL A 242 -22.91 13.49 -4.76
CA VAL A 242 -23.86 14.55 -4.36
C VAL A 242 -23.34 15.93 -4.77
N PHE A 243 -22.05 16.19 -4.59
CA PHE A 243 -21.47 17.51 -4.92
C PHE A 243 -21.56 17.87 -6.40
N VAL A 244 -21.60 16.88 -7.29
CA VAL A 244 -21.70 17.05 -8.74
C VAL A 244 -23.10 16.77 -9.29
N LEU A 245 -24.13 16.78 -8.44
CA LEU A 245 -25.50 16.65 -8.92
C LEU A 245 -25.91 17.87 -9.73
N GLN A 246 -26.63 17.62 -10.80
CA GLN A 246 -27.15 18.64 -11.73
C GLN A 246 -28.63 18.45 -11.91
N TRP A 247 -29.36 19.55 -12.16
CA TRP A 247 -30.79 19.55 -12.29
C TRP A 247 -31.29 18.64 -13.43
N GLN A 248 -30.59 18.58 -14.55
CA GLN A 248 -30.95 17.68 -15.66
C GLN A 248 -30.85 16.17 -15.31
N HIS A 249 -30.29 15.83 -14.15
CA HIS A 249 -30.20 14.45 -13.66
C HIS A 249 -31.23 14.16 -12.54
N VAL A 250 -32.12 15.08 -12.27
CA VAL A 250 -33.15 14.97 -11.22
C VAL A 250 -34.52 15.08 -11.89
N LEU A 251 -35.36 14.10 -11.62
CA LEU A 251 -36.76 14.13 -12.06
C LEU A 251 -37.65 14.30 -10.83
N LEU A 252 -38.44 15.38 -10.82
CA LEU A 252 -39.48 15.66 -9.83
C LEU A 252 -40.86 15.57 -10.54
N ASN A 253 -41.63 14.55 -10.20
CA ASN A 253 -42.88 14.23 -10.92
C ASN A 253 -44.17 14.31 -10.07
N GLY A 254 -44.11 14.98 -8.93
CA GLY A 254 -45.24 15.20 -8.02
C GLY A 254 -45.67 14.02 -7.17
N SER A 255 -45.43 12.79 -7.59
CA SER A 255 -45.73 11.55 -6.84
C SER A 255 -44.49 10.84 -6.30
N GLY A 256 -43.31 11.38 -6.59
CA GLY A 256 -42.01 10.88 -6.21
C GLY A 256 -40.91 11.53 -7.03
N GLY A 257 -39.68 11.03 -6.95
CA GLY A 257 -38.59 11.57 -7.73
C GLY A 257 -37.52 10.53 -8.01
N LEU A 258 -36.68 10.84 -9.00
CA LEU A 258 -35.53 10.00 -9.37
C LEU A 258 -34.26 10.84 -9.41
N ILE A 259 -33.18 10.27 -8.91
CA ILE A 259 -31.82 10.81 -9.03
C ILE A 259 -31.03 9.91 -9.97
N GLN A 260 -30.55 10.46 -11.07
CA GLN A 260 -29.64 9.80 -11.99
C GLN A 260 -28.20 10.14 -11.62
N VAL A 261 -27.45 9.16 -11.16
CA VAL A 261 -26.00 9.29 -10.97
C VAL A 261 -25.32 9.08 -12.31
N ALA A 262 -25.04 10.17 -13.02
CA ALA A 262 -24.56 10.14 -14.42
C ALA A 262 -23.07 9.82 -14.52
N SER A 263 -22.25 10.11 -13.48
CA SER A 263 -20.80 9.96 -13.49
C SER A 263 -20.28 9.17 -12.28
N GLY A 264 -19.18 8.42 -12.46
CA GLY A 264 -18.54 7.68 -11.37
C GLY A 264 -17.31 6.91 -11.83
N LYS A 265 -16.57 6.34 -10.88
CA LYS A 265 -15.32 5.61 -11.13
C LYS A 265 -15.47 4.36 -12.00
N SER A 266 -16.68 3.78 -12.07
CA SER A 266 -16.95 2.54 -12.81
C SER A 266 -18.30 2.62 -13.53
N LYS A 267 -18.54 1.69 -14.47
CA LYS A 267 -19.87 1.57 -15.11
C LYS A 267 -20.97 1.30 -14.08
N ALA A 268 -20.69 0.53 -13.04
CA ALA A 268 -21.63 0.24 -11.95
C ALA A 268 -22.01 1.48 -11.12
N ALA A 269 -21.21 2.54 -11.15
CA ALA A 269 -21.53 3.79 -10.46
C ALA A 269 -22.71 4.54 -11.12
N ARG A 270 -22.93 4.35 -12.43
CA ARG A 270 -24.09 4.94 -13.14
C ARG A 270 -25.34 4.17 -12.78
N ARG A 271 -26.29 4.86 -12.19
CA ARG A 271 -27.55 4.28 -11.71
C ARG A 271 -28.61 5.33 -11.52
N VAL A 272 -29.85 4.88 -11.49
CA VAL A 272 -31.01 5.70 -11.16
C VAL A 272 -31.54 5.19 -9.81
N LEU A 273 -31.80 6.09 -8.90
CA LEU A 273 -32.34 5.80 -7.57
C LEU A 273 -33.67 6.54 -7.37
N PRO A 274 -34.71 5.91 -6.80
CA PRO A 274 -35.87 6.60 -6.33
C PRO A 274 -35.48 7.48 -5.13
N MET A 275 -36.07 8.63 -4.98
CA MET A 275 -35.85 9.52 -3.82
C MET A 275 -36.65 9.05 -2.62
N THR A 276 -36.08 9.21 -1.45
CA THR A 276 -36.85 9.18 -0.21
C THR A 276 -37.74 10.42 -0.13
N PRO A 277 -38.88 10.38 0.60
CA PRO A 277 -39.76 11.55 0.73
C PRO A 277 -39.01 12.79 1.18
N ARG A 278 -38.13 12.67 2.17
CA ARG A 278 -37.33 13.80 2.72
C ARG A 278 -36.41 14.41 1.64
N VAL A 279 -35.77 13.58 0.82
CA VAL A 279 -34.90 14.07 -0.27
C VAL A 279 -35.70 14.69 -1.40
N TYR A 280 -36.87 14.15 -1.69
CA TYR A 280 -37.80 14.74 -2.64
C TYR A 280 -38.21 16.15 -2.22
N ASP A 281 -38.72 16.31 -0.98
CA ASP A 281 -39.17 17.60 -0.44
C ASP A 281 -38.04 18.62 -0.42
N LEU A 282 -36.84 18.20 -0.02
CA LEU A 282 -35.64 19.03 0.01
C LEU A 282 -35.28 19.53 -1.40
N LEU A 283 -35.26 18.64 -2.39
CA LEU A 283 -34.89 18.98 -3.77
C LEU A 283 -35.99 19.78 -4.46
N ALA A 284 -37.28 19.51 -4.20
CA ALA A 284 -38.40 20.28 -4.68
C ALA A 284 -38.37 21.71 -4.16
N ALA A 285 -38.16 21.90 -2.84
CA ALA A 285 -38.02 23.23 -2.24
C ALA A 285 -36.83 24.02 -2.83
N ARG A 286 -35.70 23.34 -3.03
CA ARG A 286 -34.49 23.94 -3.64
C ARG A 286 -34.74 24.28 -5.12
N PHE A 287 -35.47 23.43 -5.86
CA PHE A 287 -35.85 23.66 -7.26
C PHE A 287 -36.67 24.93 -7.43
N GLU A 288 -37.71 25.08 -6.60
CA GLU A 288 -38.53 26.29 -6.58
C GLU A 288 -37.73 27.55 -6.19
N ALA A 289 -36.90 27.45 -5.14
CA ALA A 289 -36.07 28.56 -4.68
C ALA A 289 -34.97 28.96 -5.70
N SER A 290 -34.67 28.13 -6.68
CA SER A 290 -33.70 28.39 -7.74
C SER A 290 -34.40 28.80 -9.07
N ASP A 291 -35.67 29.12 -9.06
CA ASP A 291 -36.47 29.48 -10.23
C ASP A 291 -36.56 28.36 -11.30
N ARG A 292 -36.76 27.12 -10.82
CA ARG A 292 -37.01 25.92 -11.64
C ARG A 292 -36.01 25.68 -12.79
N PRO A 293 -34.70 25.60 -12.49
CA PRO A 293 -33.69 25.50 -13.51
C PRO A 293 -33.77 24.17 -14.27
N THR A 294 -33.61 24.19 -15.58
CA THR A 294 -33.57 22.98 -16.41
C THR A 294 -32.20 22.31 -16.45
N SER A 295 -31.15 23.01 -16.01
CA SER A 295 -29.75 22.51 -16.02
C SER A 295 -28.91 23.24 -15.00
N GLY A 296 -27.65 22.82 -14.83
CA GLY A 296 -26.71 23.41 -13.91
C GLY A 296 -26.61 22.66 -12.57
N TRP A 297 -25.70 23.13 -11.70
CA TRP A 297 -25.42 22.49 -10.44
C TRP A 297 -26.54 22.69 -9.41
N ILE A 298 -26.93 21.63 -8.71
CA ILE A 298 -27.87 21.72 -7.59
C ILE A 298 -27.21 22.45 -6.39
N PHE A 299 -25.91 22.28 -6.26
CA PHE A 299 -25.11 22.92 -5.20
C PHE A 299 -24.02 23.79 -5.83
N PRO A 300 -24.35 24.96 -6.43
CA PRO A 300 -23.36 25.87 -6.95
C PRO A 300 -22.49 26.42 -5.82
N HIS A 301 -21.20 26.66 -6.11
CA HIS A 301 -20.25 27.22 -5.14
C HIS A 301 -19.14 27.97 -5.89
N PRO A 302 -18.59 29.07 -5.33
CA PRO A 302 -17.52 29.87 -5.97
C PRO A 302 -16.15 29.16 -5.94
N SER A 303 -16.10 27.83 -5.85
CA SER A 303 -14.89 27.03 -6.03
C SER A 303 -14.46 27.02 -7.49
N ARG A 304 -13.19 26.64 -7.76
CA ARG A 304 -12.69 26.48 -9.13
C ARG A 304 -13.56 25.57 -10.01
N ALA A 305 -14.26 24.61 -9.39
CA ALA A 305 -15.12 23.68 -10.09
C ALA A 305 -16.54 24.22 -10.36
N GLY A 306 -16.88 25.37 -9.80
CA GLY A 306 -18.21 25.99 -9.92
C GLY A 306 -19.31 25.32 -9.10
N HIS A 307 -18.98 24.27 -8.35
CA HIS A 307 -19.90 23.53 -7.50
C HIS A 307 -19.33 23.27 -6.11
N PHE A 308 -20.17 22.89 -5.17
CA PHE A 308 -19.78 22.47 -3.84
C PHE A 308 -18.82 21.28 -3.93
N ASP A 309 -17.79 21.23 -3.07
CA ASP A 309 -16.75 20.23 -3.13
C ASP A 309 -16.31 19.72 -1.75
N GLY A 310 -15.34 18.80 -1.73
CA GLY A 310 -14.87 18.20 -0.49
C GLY A 310 -14.16 19.18 0.45
N ASP A 311 -13.52 20.21 -0.06
CA ASP A 311 -12.85 21.22 0.77
C ASP A 311 -13.88 22.15 1.40
N ALA A 312 -14.90 22.57 0.66
CA ALA A 312 -16.04 23.32 1.18
C ALA A 312 -16.86 22.52 2.19
N ALA A 313 -16.99 21.21 1.99
CA ALA A 313 -17.69 20.33 2.92
C ALA A 313 -16.89 20.15 4.22
N LYS A 314 -15.58 20.07 4.16
CA LYS A 314 -14.69 19.78 5.31
C LYS A 314 -14.86 20.77 6.47
N SER A 315 -14.84 22.06 6.19
CA SER A 315 -14.99 23.11 7.21
C SER A 315 -16.40 23.10 7.82
N ARG A 316 -17.44 22.92 6.99
CA ARG A 316 -18.82 22.87 7.43
C ARG A 316 -19.14 21.62 8.25
N HIS A 317 -18.58 20.48 7.84
CA HIS A 317 -18.66 19.23 8.57
C HIS A 317 -18.00 19.34 9.95
N ALA A 318 -16.78 19.91 10.01
CA ALA A 318 -16.09 20.12 11.29
C ALA A 318 -16.87 21.04 12.24
N ARG A 319 -17.52 22.09 11.71
CA ARG A 319 -18.41 22.95 12.48
C ARG A 319 -19.64 22.19 12.98
N ALA A 320 -20.31 21.43 12.13
CA ALA A 320 -21.48 20.64 12.49
C ALA A 320 -21.17 19.61 13.58
N LEU A 321 -20.01 18.94 13.54
CA LEU A 321 -19.55 18.04 14.60
C LEU A 321 -19.39 18.75 15.94
N LYS A 322 -18.77 19.94 15.91
CA LYS A 322 -18.60 20.75 17.13
C LYS A 322 -19.94 21.20 17.72
N ASP A 323 -20.84 21.69 16.88
CA ASP A 323 -22.10 22.29 17.27
C ASP A 323 -23.13 21.22 17.70
N SER A 324 -23.07 20.00 17.14
CA SER A 324 -23.96 18.89 17.51
C SER A 324 -23.50 18.07 18.72
N GLY A 325 -22.24 18.17 19.12
CA GLY A 325 -21.65 17.30 20.16
C GLY A 325 -21.55 15.82 19.79
N VAL A 326 -21.85 15.44 18.53
CA VAL A 326 -21.71 14.07 18.05
C VAL A 326 -20.24 13.71 17.94
N GLU A 327 -19.89 12.51 18.37
CA GLU A 327 -18.53 12.01 18.28
C GLU A 327 -17.99 12.12 16.85
N LYS A 328 -16.71 12.47 16.71
CA LYS A 328 -16.07 12.75 15.42
C LYS A 328 -16.16 11.57 14.45
N PHE A 329 -16.63 11.84 13.24
CA PHE A 329 -16.67 10.91 12.13
C PHE A 329 -16.31 11.61 10.80
N GLU A 330 -16.10 10.83 9.74
CA GLU A 330 -15.85 11.36 8.39
C GLU A 330 -17.15 11.39 7.58
N PRO A 331 -17.35 12.31 6.63
CA PRO A 331 -18.57 12.40 5.82
C PRO A 331 -19.01 11.09 5.15
N TYR A 332 -18.10 10.17 4.91
CA TYR A 332 -18.41 8.86 4.32
C TYR A 332 -19.21 7.94 5.28
N VAL A 333 -19.18 8.21 6.57
CA VAL A 333 -19.97 7.49 7.59
C VAL A 333 -21.49 7.71 7.35
N LEU A 334 -21.92 8.87 6.85
CA LEU A 334 -23.32 9.10 6.48
C LEU A 334 -23.81 8.06 5.47
N ARG A 335 -23.02 7.83 4.41
CA ARG A 335 -23.31 6.78 3.43
C ARG A 335 -23.24 5.38 4.04
N HIS A 336 -22.25 5.13 4.91
CA HIS A 336 -22.14 3.85 5.60
C HIS A 336 -23.39 3.57 6.41
N THR A 337 -23.87 4.55 7.16
CA THR A 337 -25.12 4.50 7.94
C THR A 337 -26.33 4.19 7.04
N ALA A 338 -26.49 4.90 5.91
CA ALA A 338 -27.57 4.64 4.95
C ALA A 338 -27.57 3.20 4.43
N LEU A 339 -26.41 2.71 3.97
CA LEU A 339 -26.31 1.36 3.40
C LEU A 339 -26.53 0.28 4.49
N THR A 340 -26.03 0.47 5.70
CA THR A 340 -26.29 -0.43 6.82
C THR A 340 -27.78 -0.45 7.20
N LYS A 341 -28.44 0.72 7.21
CA LYS A 341 -29.88 0.83 7.46
C LYS A 341 -30.71 0.13 6.40
N LEU A 342 -30.34 0.26 5.12
CA LEU A 342 -31.02 -0.46 4.04
C LEU A 342 -30.80 -1.98 4.15
N ALA A 343 -29.60 -2.43 4.48
CA ALA A 343 -29.30 -3.83 4.71
C ALA A 343 -30.13 -4.39 5.90
N SER A 344 -30.21 -3.67 7.02
CA SER A 344 -31.02 -4.08 8.18
C SER A 344 -32.51 -4.15 7.90
N LYS A 345 -32.99 -3.40 6.89
CA LYS A 345 -34.38 -3.45 6.41
C LYS A 345 -34.61 -4.57 5.37
N GLY A 346 -33.63 -5.42 5.11
CA GLY A 346 -33.77 -6.62 4.28
C GLY A 346 -33.34 -6.44 2.81
N ALA A 347 -32.62 -5.37 2.46
CA ALA A 347 -32.05 -5.27 1.13
C ALA A 347 -31.02 -6.40 0.91
N ASP A 348 -31.19 -7.18 -0.14
CA ASP A 348 -30.23 -8.21 -0.52
C ASP A 348 -28.90 -7.59 -1.03
N ALA A 349 -27.83 -8.38 -1.08
CA ALA A 349 -26.51 -7.92 -1.43
C ALA A 349 -26.42 -7.34 -2.85
N TYR A 350 -27.18 -7.87 -3.82
CA TYR A 350 -27.16 -7.37 -5.20
C TYR A 350 -27.89 -6.05 -5.31
N THR A 351 -29.07 -5.95 -4.73
CA THR A 351 -29.85 -4.70 -4.66
C THR A 351 -29.06 -3.61 -3.96
N LEU A 352 -28.44 -3.93 -2.81
CA LEU A 352 -27.61 -2.99 -2.07
C LEU A 352 -26.35 -2.58 -2.87
N ALA A 353 -25.73 -3.50 -3.59
CA ALA A 353 -24.60 -3.18 -4.48
C ALA A 353 -25.01 -2.23 -5.61
N ARG A 354 -26.20 -2.42 -6.17
CA ARG A 354 -26.79 -1.52 -7.20
C ARG A 354 -27.04 -0.14 -6.60
N ILE A 355 -27.70 -0.04 -5.46
CA ILE A 355 -27.95 1.23 -4.76
C ILE A 355 -26.62 1.95 -4.47
N ALA A 356 -25.66 1.23 -3.94
CA ALA A 356 -24.34 1.77 -3.60
C ALA A 356 -23.47 2.10 -4.83
N GLY A 357 -23.73 1.53 -5.99
CA GLY A 357 -22.88 1.62 -7.17
C GLY A 357 -21.51 0.97 -6.92
N HIS A 358 -21.49 -0.22 -6.32
CA HIS A 358 -20.29 -1.02 -6.12
C HIS A 358 -20.01 -1.87 -7.36
N SER A 359 -18.76 -1.93 -7.80
CA SER A 359 -18.32 -2.77 -8.92
C SER A 359 -18.06 -4.23 -8.50
N SER A 360 -17.99 -4.50 -7.21
CA SER A 360 -17.80 -5.83 -6.63
C SER A 360 -18.74 -6.01 -5.45
N ILE A 361 -19.42 -7.15 -5.40
CA ILE A 361 -20.33 -7.51 -4.32
C ILE A 361 -19.57 -7.68 -2.98
N VAL A 362 -18.29 -8.06 -3.01
CA VAL A 362 -17.44 -8.19 -1.83
C VAL A 362 -17.41 -6.89 -1.01
N ILE A 363 -17.46 -5.73 -1.68
CA ILE A 363 -17.53 -4.44 -0.98
C ILE A 363 -18.85 -4.29 -0.22
N THR A 364 -19.93 -4.86 -0.75
CA THR A 364 -21.27 -4.77 -0.17
C THR A 364 -21.47 -5.74 0.98
N MET A 365 -20.80 -6.89 0.96
CA MET A 365 -20.91 -7.92 2.02
C MET A 365 -20.60 -7.39 3.43
N ARG A 366 -19.83 -6.31 3.54
CA ARG A 366 -19.57 -5.64 4.83
C ARG A 366 -20.82 -5.06 5.52
N TYR A 367 -21.87 -4.79 4.75
CA TYR A 367 -23.13 -4.25 5.26
C TYR A 367 -24.14 -5.36 5.56
N ILE A 368 -23.93 -6.56 5.03
CA ILE A 368 -24.81 -7.70 5.18
C ILE A 368 -24.30 -8.53 6.36
N HIS A 369 -24.84 -8.30 7.53
CA HIS A 369 -24.60 -9.17 8.66
C HIS A 369 -25.69 -10.25 8.65
N PRO A 370 -25.34 -11.54 8.62
CA PRO A 370 -26.33 -12.61 8.77
C PRO A 370 -26.91 -12.51 10.18
N GLN A 371 -28.10 -11.91 10.30
CA GLN A 371 -28.87 -11.96 11.53
C GLN A 371 -29.52 -13.36 11.61
N ALA A 372 -29.48 -14.00 12.75
CA ALA A 372 -30.15 -15.28 12.97
C ALA A 372 -31.62 -15.22 12.50
N ASP A 373 -32.29 -14.11 12.76
CA ASP A 373 -33.66 -13.84 12.31
C ASP A 373 -33.82 -13.75 10.79
N ALA A 374 -32.75 -13.52 10.00
CA ALA A 374 -32.86 -13.46 8.56
C ALA A 374 -33.02 -14.84 7.95
N ILE A 375 -32.34 -15.85 8.50
CA ILE A 375 -32.51 -17.25 8.07
C ILE A 375 -33.91 -17.73 8.42
N GLU A 376 -34.36 -17.49 9.65
CA GLU A 376 -35.70 -17.84 10.09
C GLU A 376 -36.80 -17.19 9.28
N ARG A 377 -36.63 -15.88 8.92
CA ARG A 377 -37.56 -15.16 8.04
C ARG A 377 -37.64 -15.78 6.63
N VAL A 378 -36.52 -16.16 6.03
CA VAL A 378 -36.50 -16.80 4.73
C VAL A 378 -37.26 -18.11 4.76
N PHE A 379 -37.00 -18.96 5.77
CA PHE A 379 -37.72 -20.23 5.92
C PHE A 379 -39.21 -19.99 6.24
N SER A 380 -39.55 -19.05 7.09
CA SER A 380 -40.93 -18.73 7.41
C SER A 380 -41.73 -18.18 6.23
N ASN A 381 -41.08 -17.37 5.38
CA ASN A 381 -41.70 -16.83 4.17
C ASN A 381 -41.88 -17.90 3.06
N ALA A 382 -40.95 -18.85 2.96
CA ALA A 382 -40.99 -19.92 1.95
C ALA A 382 -41.94 -21.08 2.33
N TYR A 383 -41.98 -21.44 3.61
CA TYR A 383 -42.64 -22.64 4.10
C TYR A 383 -43.69 -22.40 5.20
N GLY A 384 -43.94 -21.17 5.57
CA GLY A 384 -44.80 -20.79 6.70
C GLY A 384 -44.06 -20.87 8.06
N LYS A 385 -44.63 -20.26 9.10
CA LYS A 385 -44.04 -20.29 10.45
C LYS A 385 -43.93 -21.72 10.96
N ALA A 386 -42.79 -22.09 11.49
CA ALA A 386 -42.58 -23.38 12.18
C ALA A 386 -43.65 -23.54 13.27
N ARG A 387 -44.28 -24.74 13.35
CA ARG A 387 -45.23 -25.07 14.42
C ARG A 387 -44.52 -24.91 15.76
N GLN A 388 -45.00 -24.01 16.60
CA GLN A 388 -44.55 -23.99 17.99
C GLN A 388 -44.93 -25.33 18.65
N PRO A 389 -43.96 -25.96 19.37
CA PRO A 389 -44.31 -27.15 20.15
C PRO A 389 -45.42 -26.78 21.13
N ALA A 390 -46.45 -27.63 21.18
CA ALA A 390 -47.51 -27.47 22.19
C ALA A 390 -46.86 -27.42 23.58
N ARG A 391 -47.17 -26.36 24.33
CA ARG A 391 -46.79 -26.31 25.76
C ARG A 391 -47.66 -27.36 26.46
N GLU A 392 -47.00 -28.44 26.96
CA GLU A 392 -47.59 -29.31 27.98
C GLU A 392 -47.66 -28.60 29.32
#